data_56f79ad44fdd2c38bf231bd80ab4dbdc
#
_entry.id   56f79ad44fdd2c38bf231bd80ab4dbdc
#
_cell.length_a   1.000
_cell.length_b   1.000
_cell.length_c   1.000
_cell.angle_alpha   90.00
_cell.angle_beta   90.00
_cell.angle_gamma   90.00
#
_symmetry.space_group_name_H-M   'P 1'
#
loop_
_entity.id
_entity.type
_entity.pdbx_description
1 polymer ?
#
loop_
_entity_poly.entity_id
_entity_poly.type
_entity_poly.pdbx_seq_one_letter_code
_entity_poly.pdbx_strand_id
1 'polypeptide(L)'
;MKKVFSLFICAYLLVGCSATHQAKVRDRINNDKKTSKISNKTTSSEVLNATSNVRVTSDAIVEYIDAYKDAAMESMVIYGIPASIKLAQGILESGSGKAKLAITANNHFGIKCQNVWSGAVVYHTDDAPNECFRKYNSALESFNDHSLFLTSRAHYQNLFT
;
A
#
# COMPACT_ATOMS: atom_id res chain seq x y z
N MET A 1 -36.59 -33.46 40.17
CA MET A 1 -35.14 -33.74 40.15
C MET A 1 -34.80 -34.50 38.88
N LYS A 2 -34.38 -33.89 37.82
CA LYS A 2 -33.80 -34.44 36.56
C LYS A 2 -33.93 -33.31 35.52
N LYS A 3 -32.84 -32.58 35.24
CA LYS A 3 -32.52 -31.83 33.99
C LYS A 3 -31.46 -30.74 34.29
N VAL A 4 -30.25 -31.16 34.57
CA VAL A 4 -29.08 -30.29 34.47
C VAL A 4 -27.88 -31.18 34.12
N PHE A 5 -27.79 -31.69 32.89
CA PHE A 5 -26.58 -32.38 32.43
C PHE A 5 -26.61 -32.44 30.89
N SER A 6 -26.54 -31.32 30.23
CA SER A 6 -26.31 -31.34 28.77
C SER A 6 -25.88 -29.99 28.21
N LEU A 7 -24.94 -29.31 28.85
CA LEU A 7 -24.45 -28.01 28.34
C LEU A 7 -22.90 -27.83 28.40
N PHE A 8 -22.15 -28.93 28.57
CA PHE A 8 -20.68 -28.82 28.69
C PHE A 8 -19.86 -29.55 27.61
N ILE A 9 -20.44 -30.05 26.52
CA ILE A 9 -19.71 -30.84 25.50
C ILE A 9 -19.47 -30.08 24.20
N CYS A 10 -19.98 -28.87 24.03
CA CYS A 10 -19.81 -28.14 22.74
C CYS A 10 -18.63 -27.15 22.70
N ALA A 11 -17.84 -27.00 23.76
CA ALA A 11 -16.76 -25.98 23.85
C ALA A 11 -15.36 -26.48 23.45
N TYR A 12 -15.18 -27.74 23.05
CA TYR A 12 -13.83 -28.29 22.81
C TYR A 12 -13.47 -28.57 21.34
N LEU A 13 -14.27 -28.21 20.37
CA LEU A 13 -13.99 -28.52 18.96
C LEU A 13 -13.56 -27.31 18.09
N LEU A 14 -13.32 -26.13 18.64
CA LEU A 14 -12.94 -24.94 17.84
C LEU A 14 -11.45 -24.54 17.94
N VAL A 15 -10.60 -25.30 18.62
CA VAL A 15 -9.17 -24.92 18.79
C VAL A 15 -8.24 -25.59 17.76
N GLY A 16 -8.73 -26.48 16.90
CA GLY A 16 -7.88 -27.31 16.03
C GLY A 16 -7.45 -26.71 14.68
N CYS A 17 -8.01 -25.59 14.20
CA CYS A 17 -7.82 -25.18 12.80
C CYS A 17 -6.84 -24.00 12.58
N SER A 18 -6.43 -23.30 13.63
CA SER A 18 -5.54 -22.12 13.50
C SER A 18 -4.04 -22.45 13.53
N ALA A 19 -3.65 -23.53 14.18
CA ALA A 19 -2.23 -23.85 14.37
C ALA A 19 -1.54 -24.40 13.11
N THR A 20 -2.26 -25.13 12.26
CA THR A 20 -1.69 -25.75 11.04
C THR A 20 -1.42 -24.75 9.91
N HIS A 21 -2.20 -23.67 9.83
CA HIS A 21 -1.99 -22.65 8.79
C HIS A 21 -0.77 -21.77 9.11
N GLN A 22 -0.54 -21.45 10.38
CA GLN A 22 0.62 -20.65 10.79
C GLN A 22 1.94 -21.42 10.69
N ALA A 23 1.95 -22.72 10.94
CA ALA A 23 3.13 -23.56 10.76
C ALA A 23 3.56 -23.60 9.28
N LYS A 24 2.63 -23.76 8.36
CA LYS A 24 2.91 -23.83 6.91
C LYS A 24 3.42 -22.51 6.32
N VAL A 25 3.05 -21.37 6.89
CA VAL A 25 3.57 -20.05 6.50
C VAL A 25 4.99 -19.86 7.03
N ARG A 26 5.29 -20.29 8.27
CA ARG A 26 6.64 -20.21 8.83
C ARG A 26 7.65 -21.08 8.07
N ASP A 27 7.25 -22.26 7.63
CA ASP A 27 8.14 -23.14 6.85
C ASP A 27 8.46 -22.59 5.46
N ARG A 28 7.53 -21.87 4.81
CA ARG A 28 7.80 -21.16 3.56
C ARG A 28 8.78 -20.01 3.76
N ILE A 29 8.60 -19.18 4.78
CA ILE A 29 9.50 -18.06 5.10
C ILE A 29 10.92 -18.57 5.43
N ASN A 30 11.05 -19.69 6.12
CA ASN A 30 12.35 -20.27 6.46
C ASN A 30 13.04 -20.93 5.24
N ASN A 31 12.30 -21.47 4.30
CA ASN A 31 12.85 -21.99 3.03
C ASN A 31 13.33 -20.87 2.12
N ASP A 32 12.60 -19.77 2.01
CA ASP A 32 13.02 -18.60 1.23
C ASP A 32 14.30 -17.97 1.80
N LYS A 33 14.47 -18.00 3.14
CA LYS A 33 15.68 -17.52 3.80
C LYS A 33 16.91 -18.41 3.58
N LYS A 34 16.72 -19.68 3.22
CA LYS A 34 17.81 -20.61 2.91
C LYS A 34 18.28 -20.52 1.47
N THR A 35 17.41 -20.04 0.56
CA THR A 35 17.73 -19.85 -0.87
C THR A 35 18.41 -18.49 -1.13
N SER A 36 18.32 -17.52 -0.20
CA SER A 36 18.91 -16.18 -0.36
C SER A 36 20.41 -16.09 0.03
N LYS A 37 21.08 -17.23 0.28
CA LYS A 37 22.52 -17.27 0.59
C LYS A 37 23.41 -17.54 -0.65
N ILE A 38 22.94 -17.16 -1.82
CA ILE A 38 23.75 -17.26 -3.04
C ILE A 38 23.96 -15.87 -3.62
N SER A 39 25.24 -15.50 -3.64
CA SER A 39 25.83 -14.39 -4.38
C SER A 39 25.86 -13.02 -3.70
N ASN A 40 26.88 -12.81 -2.87
CA ASN A 40 27.52 -11.50 -2.75
C ASN A 40 28.27 -11.17 -4.07
N LYS A 41 27.51 -10.79 -5.07
CA LYS A 41 28.06 -10.10 -6.24
C LYS A 41 27.68 -8.63 -6.06
N THR A 42 28.68 -7.77 -6.02
CA THR A 42 28.59 -6.30 -6.02
C THR A 42 27.39 -5.85 -6.84
N THR A 43 26.30 -5.55 -6.16
CA THR A 43 25.09 -5.05 -6.81
C THR A 43 25.31 -3.55 -6.97
N SER A 44 25.59 -3.13 -8.21
CA SER A 44 25.32 -1.75 -8.60
C SER A 44 23.88 -1.48 -8.16
N SER A 45 23.67 -0.48 -7.28
CA SER A 45 22.34 -0.10 -6.83
C SER A 45 21.48 0.17 -8.06
N GLU A 46 20.54 -0.71 -8.35
CA GLU A 46 19.54 -0.44 -9.38
C GLU A 46 18.79 0.83 -8.98
N VAL A 47 18.91 1.84 -9.81
CA VAL A 47 18.24 3.11 -9.62
C VAL A 47 16.99 3.11 -10.50
N LEU A 48 15.84 3.13 -9.87
CA LEU A 48 14.56 3.28 -10.55
C LEU A 48 14.31 4.78 -10.83
N ASN A 49 13.96 5.11 -12.06
CA ASN A 49 13.47 6.45 -12.38
C ASN A 49 11.97 6.52 -12.12
N ALA A 50 11.58 7.28 -11.11
CA ALA A 50 10.18 7.53 -10.80
C ALA A 50 9.57 8.53 -11.79
N THR A 51 8.26 8.48 -12.01
CA THR A 51 7.52 9.46 -12.83
C THR A 51 7.70 10.90 -12.31
N SER A 52 7.93 11.04 -11.01
CA SER A 52 8.26 12.30 -10.33
C SER A 52 9.68 12.83 -10.60
N ASN A 53 10.45 12.26 -11.53
CA ASN A 53 11.85 12.58 -11.80
C ASN A 53 12.82 12.44 -10.60
N VAL A 54 12.43 11.69 -9.58
CA VAL A 54 13.24 11.39 -8.40
C VAL A 54 13.96 10.06 -8.60
N ARG A 55 15.28 10.05 -8.38
CA ARG A 55 16.06 8.79 -8.35
C ARG A 55 15.76 8.03 -7.08
N VAL A 56 15.33 6.77 -7.21
CA VAL A 56 14.93 5.91 -6.10
C VAL A 56 15.91 4.74 -5.99
N THR A 57 16.48 4.55 -4.79
CA THR A 57 17.36 3.41 -4.48
C THR A 57 16.54 2.24 -3.95
N SER A 58 17.10 1.03 -3.98
CA SER A 58 16.47 -0.17 -3.42
C SER A 58 16.11 0.00 -1.93
N ASP A 59 16.99 0.65 -1.15
CA ASP A 59 16.72 0.90 0.28
C ASP A 59 15.52 1.83 0.48
N ALA A 60 15.40 2.89 -0.33
CA ALA A 60 14.25 3.79 -0.28
C ALA A 60 12.93 3.11 -0.66
N ILE A 61 12.97 2.12 -1.56
CA ILE A 61 11.82 1.30 -1.88
C ILE A 61 11.40 0.44 -0.69
N VAL A 62 12.36 -0.21 -0.04
CA VAL A 62 12.11 -1.04 1.15
C VAL A 62 11.53 -0.20 2.29
N GLU A 63 12.13 0.96 2.57
CA GLU A 63 11.64 1.91 3.57
C GLU A 63 10.20 2.36 3.29
N TYR A 64 9.90 2.67 2.02
CA TYR A 64 8.55 3.06 1.60
C TYR A 64 7.53 1.93 1.79
N ILE A 65 7.89 0.71 1.39
CA ILE A 65 7.05 -0.47 1.58
C ILE A 65 6.78 -0.69 3.07
N ASP A 66 7.80 -0.65 3.91
CA ASP A 66 7.64 -0.83 5.35
C ASP A 66 6.76 0.24 6.00
N ALA A 67 6.88 1.49 5.55
CA ALA A 67 6.08 2.59 6.06
C ALA A 67 4.60 2.53 5.65
N TYR A 68 4.28 2.00 4.46
CA TYR A 68 2.93 2.12 3.87
C TYR A 68 2.24 0.78 3.55
N LYS A 69 2.85 -0.36 3.86
CA LYS A 69 2.25 -1.70 3.60
C LYS A 69 0.90 -1.88 4.25
N ASP A 70 0.71 -1.41 5.48
CA ASP A 70 -0.55 -1.56 6.20
C ASP A 70 -1.67 -0.71 5.55
N ALA A 71 -1.37 0.52 5.15
CA ALA A 71 -2.29 1.36 4.39
C ALA A 71 -2.67 0.75 3.02
N ALA A 72 -1.70 0.12 2.36
CA ALA A 72 -1.96 -0.57 1.09
C ALA A 72 -2.80 -1.84 1.28
N MET A 73 -2.57 -2.61 2.35
CA MET A 73 -3.39 -3.77 2.70
C MET A 73 -4.81 -3.36 3.08
N GLU A 74 -4.99 -2.28 3.82
CA GLU A 74 -6.31 -1.73 4.13
C GLU A 74 -7.05 -1.31 2.85
N SER A 75 -6.37 -0.64 1.91
CA SER A 75 -6.92 -0.31 0.61
C SER A 75 -7.37 -1.55 -0.18
N MET A 76 -6.62 -2.65 -0.09
CA MET A 76 -6.98 -3.91 -0.72
C MET A 76 -8.25 -4.51 -0.11
N VAL A 77 -8.39 -4.48 1.21
CA VAL A 77 -9.57 -5.02 1.90
C VAL A 77 -10.81 -4.19 1.63
N ILE A 78 -10.70 -2.86 1.66
CA ILE A 78 -11.85 -1.95 1.55
C ILE A 78 -12.26 -1.72 0.09
N TYR A 79 -11.28 -1.54 -0.80
CA TYR A 79 -11.53 -1.07 -2.18
C TYR A 79 -11.19 -2.10 -3.27
N GLY A 80 -10.69 -3.29 -2.90
CA GLY A 80 -10.32 -4.32 -3.87
C GLY A 80 -9.03 -4.03 -4.66
N ILE A 81 -8.26 -3.00 -4.29
CA ILE A 81 -7.03 -2.63 -4.98
C ILE A 81 -5.87 -3.47 -4.43
N PRO A 82 -5.20 -4.33 -5.24
CA PRO A 82 -4.10 -5.14 -4.74
C PRO A 82 -3.02 -4.29 -4.05
N ALA A 83 -2.61 -4.67 -2.82
CA ALA A 83 -1.65 -3.90 -2.04
C ALA A 83 -0.32 -3.66 -2.76
N SER A 84 0.16 -4.66 -3.53
CA SER A 84 1.37 -4.54 -4.35
C SER A 84 1.24 -3.48 -5.44
N ILE A 85 0.08 -3.38 -6.08
CA ILE A 85 -0.19 -2.35 -7.10
C ILE A 85 -0.24 -0.97 -6.46
N LYS A 86 -0.93 -0.84 -5.32
CA LYS A 86 -0.99 0.42 -4.57
C LYS A 86 0.40 0.92 -4.17
N LEU A 87 1.24 0.04 -3.63
CA LEU A 87 2.61 0.36 -3.26
C LEU A 87 3.47 0.72 -4.47
N ALA A 88 3.38 -0.05 -5.55
CA ALA A 88 4.13 0.22 -6.77
C ALA A 88 3.78 1.60 -7.36
N GLN A 89 2.49 1.95 -7.42
CA GLN A 89 2.04 3.28 -7.85
C GLN A 89 2.59 4.37 -6.92
N GLY A 90 2.48 4.22 -5.61
CA GLY A 90 3.01 5.18 -4.65
C GLY A 90 4.52 5.38 -4.78
N ILE A 91 5.29 4.30 -4.98
CA ILE A 91 6.74 4.36 -5.22
C ILE A 91 7.05 5.17 -6.48
N LEU A 92 6.38 4.87 -7.59
CA LEU A 92 6.62 5.54 -8.89
C LEU A 92 6.19 7.01 -8.85
N GLU A 93 4.97 7.30 -8.40
CA GLU A 93 4.39 8.64 -8.43
C GLU A 93 5.05 9.59 -7.42
N SER A 94 5.47 9.10 -6.26
CA SER A 94 6.08 9.92 -5.21
C SER A 94 7.60 9.83 -5.13
N GLY A 95 8.25 9.02 -5.98
CA GLY A 95 9.66 8.71 -5.82
C GLY A 95 9.97 8.13 -4.44
N SER A 96 9.20 7.13 -4.00
CA SER A 96 9.26 6.58 -2.64
C SER A 96 9.06 7.63 -1.55
N GLY A 97 8.11 8.55 -1.75
CA GLY A 97 7.81 9.62 -0.80
C GLY A 97 8.79 10.80 -0.80
N LYS A 98 9.79 10.82 -1.70
CA LYS A 98 10.84 11.85 -1.77
C LYS A 98 10.53 13.00 -2.73
N ALA A 99 9.47 12.88 -3.53
CA ALA A 99 9.04 13.95 -4.43
C ALA A 99 8.43 15.13 -3.64
N LYS A 100 8.54 16.33 -4.22
CA LYS A 100 8.11 17.58 -3.58
C LYS A 100 6.64 17.52 -3.11
N LEU A 101 5.73 17.01 -3.93
CA LEU A 101 4.31 16.89 -3.56
C LEU A 101 4.07 15.94 -2.39
N ALA A 102 4.81 14.82 -2.32
CA ALA A 102 4.72 13.90 -1.18
C ALA A 102 5.20 14.57 0.12
N ILE A 103 6.32 15.31 0.07
CA ILE A 103 6.90 15.96 1.24
C ILE A 103 6.08 17.17 1.71
N THR A 104 5.62 18.03 0.80
CA THR A 104 5.00 19.32 1.17
C THR A 104 3.47 19.26 1.28
N ALA A 105 2.86 18.26 0.67
CA ALA A 105 1.41 18.10 0.58
C ALA A 105 0.90 16.73 1.01
N ASN A 106 1.75 15.80 1.43
CA ASN A 106 1.42 14.39 1.67
C ASN A 106 0.71 13.73 0.47
N ASN A 107 0.90 14.26 -0.75
CA ASN A 107 0.24 13.78 -1.95
C ASN A 107 1.15 12.80 -2.68
N HIS A 108 0.99 11.51 -2.37
CA HIS A 108 1.84 10.43 -2.86
C HIS A 108 1.47 9.94 -4.27
N PHE A 109 0.36 10.40 -4.83
CA PHE A 109 -0.16 9.91 -6.11
C PHE A 109 -0.38 11.05 -7.13
N GLY A 110 0.09 12.26 -6.84
CA GLY A 110 -0.04 13.39 -7.75
C GLY A 110 -1.49 13.77 -8.07
N ILE A 111 -2.43 13.61 -7.13
CA ILE A 111 -3.84 13.87 -7.38
C ILE A 111 -4.07 15.37 -7.50
N LYS A 112 -4.51 15.80 -8.69
CA LYS A 112 -4.86 17.18 -9.00
C LYS A 112 -6.22 17.56 -8.37
N CYS A 113 -6.46 18.86 -8.08
CA CYS A 113 -7.66 19.36 -7.38
C CYS A 113 -8.97 18.96 -8.05
N GLN A 114 -9.06 19.09 -9.37
CA GLN A 114 -10.31 18.98 -10.11
C GLN A 114 -11.44 19.85 -9.51
N ASN A 115 -12.56 19.99 -10.19
CA ASN A 115 -13.63 20.92 -9.80
C ASN A 115 -14.41 20.51 -8.53
N VAL A 116 -14.14 19.32 -7.99
CA VAL A 116 -14.89 18.75 -6.84
C VAL A 116 -14.10 18.77 -5.52
N TRP A 117 -12.83 19.22 -5.55
CA TRP A 117 -12.01 19.26 -4.34
C TRP A 117 -12.26 20.54 -3.52
N SER A 118 -12.66 20.40 -2.27
CA SER A 118 -12.89 21.49 -1.32
C SER A 118 -11.86 21.55 -0.18
N GLY A 119 -10.89 20.64 -0.17
CA GLY A 119 -9.84 20.59 0.86
C GLY A 119 -8.68 21.55 0.59
N ALA A 120 -7.64 21.46 1.41
CA ALA A 120 -6.41 22.24 1.23
C ALA A 120 -5.70 21.92 -0.09
N VAL A 121 -5.00 22.90 -0.64
CA VAL A 121 -4.34 22.78 -1.94
C VAL A 121 -2.90 23.26 -1.88
N VAL A 122 -2.09 22.79 -2.83
CA VAL A 122 -0.79 23.35 -3.19
C VAL A 122 -0.72 23.56 -4.69
N TYR A 123 0.11 24.48 -5.12
CA TYR A 123 0.38 24.70 -6.54
C TYR A 123 1.78 24.20 -6.89
N HIS A 124 1.86 23.44 -7.96
CA HIS A 124 3.10 22.86 -8.44
C HIS A 124 3.14 22.86 -9.97
N THR A 125 4.31 23.01 -10.55
CA THR A 125 4.53 22.84 -11.99
C THR A 125 4.82 21.38 -12.29
N ASP A 126 3.98 20.74 -13.10
CA ASP A 126 4.09 19.38 -13.56
C ASP A 126 3.94 19.37 -15.10
N ASP A 127 2.82 18.91 -15.65
CA ASP A 127 2.55 18.97 -17.09
C ASP A 127 2.34 20.41 -17.57
N ALA A 128 1.82 21.27 -16.71
CA ALA A 128 1.61 22.69 -16.96
C ALA A 128 2.11 23.54 -15.77
N PRO A 129 2.41 24.83 -16.01
CA PRO A 129 2.78 25.73 -14.92
C PRO A 129 1.65 25.94 -13.92
N ASN A 130 1.99 25.92 -12.62
CA ASN A 130 1.10 26.31 -11.53
C ASN A 130 -0.21 25.50 -11.44
N GLU A 131 -0.14 24.18 -11.63
CA GLU A 131 -1.28 23.30 -11.50
C GLU A 131 -1.67 23.08 -10.02
N CYS A 132 -2.97 22.92 -9.78
CA CYS A 132 -3.53 22.69 -8.45
C CYS A 132 -3.49 21.21 -8.07
N PHE A 133 -2.86 20.90 -6.94
CA PHE A 133 -2.81 19.56 -6.34
C PHE A 133 -3.47 19.56 -4.97
N ARG A 134 -4.09 18.41 -4.63
CA ARG A 134 -4.69 18.20 -3.32
C ARG A 134 -3.61 18.14 -2.25
N LYS A 135 -3.87 18.75 -1.10
CA LYS A 135 -3.01 18.68 0.08
C LYS A 135 -3.73 17.92 1.18
N TYR A 136 -3.03 16.96 1.77
CA TYR A 136 -3.54 16.10 2.83
C TYR A 136 -2.83 16.35 4.15
N ASN A 137 -3.48 16.01 5.26
CA ASN A 137 -2.87 16.10 6.59
C ASN A 137 -1.89 14.93 6.85
N SER A 138 -2.08 13.81 6.14
CA SER A 138 -1.21 12.65 6.23
C SER A 138 -1.10 11.91 4.89
N ALA A 139 -0.07 11.08 4.76
CA ALA A 139 0.08 10.18 3.63
C ALA A 139 -1.10 9.19 3.53
N LEU A 140 -1.64 8.74 4.67
CA LEU A 140 -2.78 7.81 4.71
C LEU A 140 -4.03 8.41 4.05
N GLU A 141 -4.30 9.71 4.25
CA GLU A 141 -5.39 10.39 3.55
C GLU A 141 -5.19 10.36 2.03
N SER A 142 -3.95 10.54 1.55
CA SER A 142 -3.61 10.42 0.13
C SER A 142 -3.84 8.99 -0.41
N PHE A 143 -3.49 7.96 0.36
CA PHE A 143 -3.75 6.56 0.01
C PHE A 143 -5.25 6.27 -0.12
N ASN A 144 -6.05 6.76 0.83
CA ASN A 144 -7.51 6.59 0.82
C ASN A 144 -8.15 7.35 -0.33
N ASP A 145 -7.79 8.62 -0.54
CA ASP A 145 -8.34 9.43 -1.63
C ASP A 145 -7.98 8.87 -3.01
N HIS A 146 -6.76 8.34 -3.19
CA HIS A 146 -6.39 7.63 -4.41
C HIS A 146 -7.24 6.37 -4.63
N SER A 147 -7.60 5.64 -3.58
CA SER A 147 -8.49 4.48 -3.70
C SER A 147 -9.88 4.89 -4.15
N LEU A 148 -10.44 5.96 -3.55
CA LEU A 148 -11.71 6.54 -3.97
C LEU A 148 -11.66 7.07 -5.42
N PHE A 149 -10.56 7.71 -5.79
CA PHE A 149 -10.34 8.21 -7.14
C PHE A 149 -10.41 7.08 -8.19
N LEU A 150 -9.78 5.95 -7.94
CA LEU A 150 -9.81 4.81 -8.85
C LEU A 150 -11.19 4.13 -8.90
N THR A 151 -11.79 3.87 -7.74
CA THR A 151 -13.04 3.11 -7.66
C THR A 151 -14.28 3.91 -8.06
N SER A 152 -14.24 5.24 -7.95
CA SER A 152 -15.38 6.11 -8.30
C SER A 152 -15.48 6.45 -9.80
N ARG A 153 -14.45 6.13 -10.60
CA ARG A 153 -14.43 6.53 -12.02
C ARG A 153 -14.82 5.38 -12.93
N ALA A 154 -15.79 5.63 -13.79
CA ALA A 154 -16.27 4.67 -14.78
C ALA A 154 -15.14 4.09 -15.65
N HIS A 155 -14.12 4.89 -15.95
CA HIS A 155 -12.95 4.49 -16.73
C HIS A 155 -12.17 3.33 -16.10
N TYR A 156 -12.14 3.23 -14.77
CA TYR A 156 -11.40 2.19 -14.04
C TYR A 156 -12.29 1.04 -13.55
N GLN A 157 -13.62 1.11 -13.71
CA GLN A 157 -14.53 0.10 -13.15
C GLN A 157 -14.24 -1.33 -13.64
N ASN A 158 -13.81 -1.49 -14.88
CA ASN A 158 -13.46 -2.81 -15.43
C ASN A 158 -12.28 -3.49 -14.72
N LEU A 159 -11.53 -2.76 -13.86
CA LEU A 159 -10.44 -3.33 -13.07
C LEU A 159 -10.94 -3.99 -11.78
N PHE A 160 -12.21 -3.79 -11.42
CA PHE A 160 -12.82 -4.24 -10.15
C PHE A 160 -13.96 -5.24 -10.35
N THR A 161 -14.13 -5.80 -11.55
CA THR A 161 -15.16 -6.79 -11.91
C THR A 161 -14.62 -8.21 -11.95
#